data_a76d9551660d518a3b4885a7ebd3e42f
#
_entry.id   a76d9551660d518a3b4885a7ebd3e42f
#
_cell.length_a   1.000
_cell.length_b   1.000
_cell.length_c   1.000
_cell.angle_alpha   90.00
_cell.angle_beta   90.00
_cell.angle_gamma   90.00
#
_symmetry.space_group_name_H-M   'P 1'
#
loop_
_entity.id
_entity.type
_entity.pdbx_description
1 polymer ?
#
loop_
_entity_poly.entity_id
_entity_poly.type
_entity_poly.pdbx_seq_one_letter_code
_entity_poly.pdbx_strand_id
1 'polypeptide(L)' 'MKQPKTLKEIKAEKRAIIENAWFNQEISDDQLEAEYDALGIKKSS' A
#
# COMPACT_ATOMS: atom_id res chain seq x y z
N MET A 1 -15.85 8.53 -20.34
CA MET A 1 -15.40 7.12 -20.30
C MET A 1 -14.15 7.00 -19.45
N LYS A 2 -14.15 6.03 -18.56
CA LYS A 2 -13.03 5.88 -17.66
C LYS A 2 -11.97 5.00 -18.26
N GLN A 3 -10.73 5.42 -18.06
CA GLN A 3 -9.61 4.59 -18.45
C GLN A 3 -9.25 3.67 -17.29
N PRO A 4 -8.83 2.46 -17.62
CA PRO A 4 -8.37 1.57 -16.56
C PRO A 4 -7.13 2.13 -15.89
N LYS A 5 -7.05 1.93 -14.61
CA LYS A 5 -5.88 2.39 -13.86
C LYS A 5 -4.71 1.47 -14.17
N THR A 6 -3.54 2.08 -14.21
CA THR A 6 -2.33 1.29 -14.37
C THR A 6 -2.01 0.60 -13.05
N LEU A 7 -1.15 -0.41 -13.13
CA LEU A 7 -0.71 -1.09 -11.91
C LEU A 7 -0.06 -0.12 -10.94
N LYS A 8 0.66 0.86 -11.49
CA LYS A 8 1.32 1.84 -10.66
C LYS A 8 0.30 2.65 -9.86
N GLU A 9 -0.79 3.04 -10.52
CA GLU A 9 -1.82 3.83 -9.84
C GLU A 9 -2.54 2.99 -8.79
N ILE A 10 -2.82 1.73 -9.12
CA ILE A 10 -3.49 0.85 -8.17
C ILE A 10 -2.62 0.64 -6.94
N LYS A 11 -1.33 0.42 -7.14
CA LYS A 11 -0.42 0.23 -6.03
C LYS A 11 -0.33 1.49 -5.18
N ALA A 12 -0.30 2.65 -5.82
CA ALA A 12 -0.21 3.91 -5.09
C ALA A 12 -1.45 4.11 -4.21
N GLU A 13 -2.61 3.78 -4.73
CA GLU A 13 -3.83 3.91 -3.95
C GLU A 13 -3.83 2.97 -2.75
N LYS A 14 -3.47 1.73 -2.99
CA LYS A 14 -3.44 0.76 -1.89
C LYS A 14 -2.39 1.13 -0.87
N ARG A 15 -1.26 1.63 -1.32
CA ARG A 15 -0.22 2.07 -0.42
C ARG A 15 -0.72 3.20 0.48
N ALA A 16 -1.45 4.14 -0.09
CA ALA A 16 -1.98 5.24 0.70
C ALA A 16 -2.94 4.73 1.76
N ILE A 17 -3.78 3.78 1.41
CA ILE A 17 -4.73 3.20 2.36
C ILE A 17 -3.98 2.49 3.48
N ILE A 18 -2.96 1.74 3.13
CA ILE A 18 -2.18 0.99 4.11
C ILE A 18 -1.45 1.94 5.06
N GLU A 19 -0.83 2.97 4.49
CA GLU A 19 -0.10 3.92 5.31
C GLU A 19 -1.03 4.69 6.22
N ASN A 20 -2.23 5.00 5.74
CA ASN A 20 -3.21 5.68 6.55
C ASN A 20 -3.64 4.82 7.73
N ALA A 21 -3.87 3.53 7.48
CA ALA A 21 -4.23 2.61 8.54
C ALA A 21 -3.11 2.48 9.56
N TRP A 22 -1.88 2.42 9.08
CA TRP A 22 -0.74 2.35 9.98
C TRP A 22 -0.62 3.63 10.81
N PHE A 23 -0.81 4.77 10.17
CA PHE A 23 -0.73 6.05 10.85
C PHE A 23 -1.79 6.15 11.95
N ASN A 24 -2.96 5.59 11.70
CA ASN A 24 -4.05 5.57 12.67
C ASN A 24 -3.91 4.43 13.68
N GLN A 25 -2.83 3.69 13.61
CA GLN A 25 -2.54 2.60 14.53
C GLN A 25 -3.55 1.45 14.42
N GLU A 26 -4.14 1.32 13.24
CA GLU A 26 -5.06 0.20 12.98
C GLU A 26 -4.28 -1.06 12.63
N ILE A 27 -3.06 -0.90 12.14
CA ILE A 27 -2.18 -2.03 11.84
C ILE A 27 -0.80 -1.72 12.42
N SER A 28 -0.06 -2.79 12.69
CA SER A 28 1.29 -2.65 13.24
C SER A 28 2.33 -2.58 12.12
N ASP A 29 3.58 -2.37 12.51
CA ASP A 29 4.68 -2.34 11.56
C ASP A 29 4.76 -3.65 10.79
N ASP A 30 4.58 -4.76 11.48
CA ASP A 30 4.64 -6.07 10.83
C ASP A 30 3.55 -6.18 9.77
N GLN A 31 2.36 -5.71 10.10
CA GLN A 31 1.26 -5.75 9.16
C GLN A 31 1.54 -4.84 7.98
N LEU A 32 2.10 -3.68 8.24
CA LEU A 32 2.46 -2.73 7.18
C LEU A 32 3.42 -3.38 6.19
N GLU A 33 4.45 -4.05 6.71
CA GLU A 33 5.40 -4.70 5.84
C GLU A 33 4.75 -5.83 5.05
N ALA A 34 3.87 -6.58 5.68
CA ALA A 34 3.19 -7.65 4.99
C ALA A 34 2.35 -7.13 3.85
N GLU A 35 1.69 -6.00 4.06
CA GLU A 35 0.88 -5.40 3.02
C GLU A 35 1.74 -4.90 1.86
N TYR A 36 2.86 -4.27 2.19
CA TYR A 36 3.78 -3.83 1.14
C TYR A 36 4.29 -5.01 0.33
N ASP A 37 4.63 -6.08 1.02
CA ASP A 37 5.12 -7.27 0.35
C ASP A 37 4.06 -7.84 -0.59
N ALA A 38 2.82 -7.86 -0.13
CA ALA A 38 1.71 -8.36 -0.95
C ALA A 38 1.52 -7.52 -2.21
N LEU A 39 1.82 -6.23 -2.12
CA LEU A 39 1.70 -5.33 -3.27
C LEU A 39 2.91 -5.37 -4.16
N GLY A 40 3.97 -6.04 -3.74
CA GLY A 40 5.21 -6.04 -4.50
C GLY A 40 6.01 -4.77 -4.36
N ILE A 41 5.72 -3.98 -3.34
CA ILE A 41 6.45 -2.76 -3.07
C ILE A 41 7.66 -3.12 -2.23
N LYS A 42 8.83 -2.82 -2.75
CA LYS A 42 10.05 -3.13 -2.01
C LYS A 42 10.26 -2.08 -0.94
N LYS A 43 10.54 -2.56 0.25
CA LYS A 43 10.89 -1.67 1.32
C LYS A 43 12.28 -1.14 1.08
N SER A 44 12.44 0.13 1.21
CA SER A 44 13.74 0.75 1.05
C SER A 44 14.66 0.29 2.18
N SER A 45 15.80 -0.14 1.83
CA SER A 45 16.76 -0.61 2.83
C SER A 45 17.93 0.34 2.95
#